data_484e20e49ada87fc02b749600374d62c
#
_entry.id   484e20e49ada87fc02b749600374d62c
#
_cell.length_a   1.000
_cell.length_b   1.000
_cell.length_c   1.000
_cell.angle_alpha   90.00
_cell.angle_beta   90.00
_cell.angle_gamma   90.00
#
_symmetry.space_group_name_H-M   'P 1'
#
loop_
_entity.id
_entity.type
_entity.pdbx_description
1 polymer ?
#
loop_
_entity_poly.entity_id
_entity_poly.type
_entity_poly.pdbx_seq_one_letter_code
_entity_poly.pdbx_strand_id
1 'polypeptide(L)'
;MKTTVDSNSCSEIHAMRGPIAAVHTPFDASGRIDPGVVPAYAEHLRSAGIAAVYVCGSTGESLALTTAERRSILEAWTETAAGSIRIIAHVGSNALPEAEELARHAHEVGVDAISAMNPTFGRARNVDDLVRHHARIAAAGEDRPYLVYEISAFGGVSFPAAEVIERAVSMIPGFAGLKFTSSDPLQLQLAVALAETHGLRIFFGADENLLSGLAAGCVSAIGSTYGYAAEPA
;
A
#
# COMPACT_ATOMS: atom_id res chain seq x y z
N MET A 1 1.96 11.68 -24.04
CA MET A 1 0.87 10.72 -24.17
C MET A 1 0.27 10.56 -22.76
N LYS A 2 -1.03 10.82 -22.57
CA LYS A 2 -1.69 10.50 -21.28
C LYS A 2 -1.91 8.99 -21.28
N THR A 3 -1.15 8.25 -20.48
CA THR A 3 -1.47 6.85 -20.16
C THR A 3 -2.79 6.89 -19.42
N THR A 4 -3.87 6.50 -20.07
CA THR A 4 -5.16 6.28 -19.40
C THR A 4 -5.02 4.98 -18.62
N VAL A 5 -4.96 5.10 -17.29
CA VAL A 5 -5.14 3.94 -16.39
C VAL A 5 -6.45 3.27 -16.79
N ASP A 6 -6.44 1.97 -16.94
CA ASP A 6 -7.64 1.21 -17.28
C ASP A 6 -8.68 1.43 -16.16
N SER A 7 -9.84 1.95 -16.50
CA SER A 7 -10.94 2.21 -15.55
C SER A 7 -11.34 0.93 -14.78
N ASN A 8 -11.02 -0.23 -15.32
CA ASN A 8 -11.28 -1.53 -14.69
C ASN A 8 -10.33 -1.79 -13.50
N SER A 9 -9.03 -1.42 -13.60
CA SER A 9 -8.03 -1.65 -12.54
C SER A 9 -8.33 -0.83 -11.28
N CYS A 10 -8.73 0.44 -11.42
CA CYS A 10 -9.16 1.25 -10.28
C CYS A 10 -10.45 0.70 -9.65
N SER A 11 -11.37 0.15 -10.44
CA SER A 11 -12.62 -0.43 -9.92
C SER A 11 -12.37 -1.65 -9.04
N GLU A 12 -11.36 -2.46 -9.34
CA GLU A 12 -10.98 -3.63 -8.54
C GLU A 12 -10.43 -3.25 -7.17
N ILE A 13 -9.58 -2.22 -7.10
CA ILE A 13 -9.10 -1.69 -5.81
C ILE A 13 -10.25 -1.10 -4.99
N HIS A 14 -11.17 -0.40 -5.63
CA HIS A 14 -12.35 0.15 -4.96
C HIS A 14 -13.35 -0.93 -4.52
N ALA A 15 -13.31 -2.12 -5.11
CA ALA A 15 -14.12 -3.25 -4.71
C ALA A 15 -13.56 -3.99 -3.48
N MET A 16 -12.29 -3.79 -3.12
CA MET A 16 -11.70 -4.43 -1.94
C MET A 16 -12.41 -3.99 -0.66
N ARG A 17 -12.83 -4.97 0.14
CA ARG A 17 -13.53 -4.78 1.42
C ARG A 17 -12.96 -5.72 2.47
N GLY A 18 -13.05 -5.31 3.73
CA GLY A 18 -12.55 -6.11 4.85
C GLY A 18 -11.05 -5.98 5.09
N PRO A 19 -10.48 -6.94 5.83
CA PRO A 19 -9.07 -6.90 6.20
C PRO A 19 -8.15 -7.29 5.03
N ILE A 20 -7.05 -6.55 4.89
CA ILE A 20 -5.95 -6.80 3.98
C ILE A 20 -4.71 -7.02 4.85
N ALA A 21 -4.07 -8.20 4.75
CA ALA A 21 -2.92 -8.50 5.58
C ALA A 21 -1.66 -7.75 5.09
N ALA A 22 -1.11 -6.87 5.93
CA ALA A 22 0.24 -6.38 5.75
C ALA A 22 1.19 -7.51 6.17
N VAL A 23 1.75 -8.22 5.20
CA VAL A 23 2.47 -9.46 5.42
C VAL A 23 3.90 -9.22 5.90
N HIS A 24 4.38 -10.12 6.76
CA HIS A 24 5.78 -10.17 7.19
C HIS A 24 6.67 -10.72 6.08
N THR A 25 7.92 -10.30 6.06
CA THR A 25 8.96 -10.92 5.25
C THR A 25 9.50 -12.13 6.02
N PRO A 26 9.43 -13.35 5.47
CA PRO A 26 10.02 -14.51 6.13
C PRO A 26 11.54 -14.45 6.07
N PHE A 27 12.20 -14.82 7.18
CA PHE A 27 13.65 -14.95 7.28
C PHE A 27 14.05 -16.34 7.76
N ASP A 28 15.18 -16.84 7.26
CA ASP A 28 15.79 -18.06 7.77
C ASP A 28 16.55 -17.82 9.09
N ALA A 29 17.05 -18.89 9.72
CA ALA A 29 17.81 -18.82 10.97
C ALA A 29 19.13 -18.02 10.86
N SER A 30 19.60 -17.72 9.65
CA SER A 30 20.79 -16.90 9.41
C SER A 30 20.45 -15.41 9.16
N GLY A 31 19.14 -15.05 9.18
CA GLY A 31 18.67 -13.69 8.93
C GLY A 31 18.57 -13.32 7.44
N ARG A 32 18.61 -14.31 6.52
CA ARG A 32 18.37 -14.09 5.10
C ARG A 32 16.89 -14.29 4.79
N ILE A 33 16.35 -13.56 3.81
CA ILE A 33 14.99 -13.78 3.36
C ILE A 33 14.77 -15.24 2.94
N ASP A 34 13.58 -15.78 3.24
CA ASP A 34 13.16 -17.13 2.85
C ASP A 34 11.83 -17.09 2.05
N PRO A 35 11.87 -16.79 0.74
CA PRO A 35 10.68 -16.76 -0.09
C PRO A 35 9.95 -18.11 -0.15
N GLY A 36 10.62 -19.22 0.19
CA GLY A 36 10.02 -20.56 0.21
C GLY A 36 8.90 -20.74 1.23
N VAL A 37 8.78 -19.84 2.22
CA VAL A 37 7.69 -19.83 3.21
C VAL A 37 6.40 -19.22 2.63
N VAL A 38 6.49 -18.38 1.60
CA VAL A 38 5.35 -17.62 1.06
C VAL A 38 4.16 -18.52 0.67
N PRO A 39 4.33 -19.68 0.02
CA PRO A 39 3.19 -20.55 -0.31
C PRO A 39 2.38 -21.02 0.91
N ALA A 40 3.06 -21.42 1.98
CA ALA A 40 2.39 -21.84 3.21
C ALA A 40 1.69 -20.66 3.91
N TYR A 41 2.31 -19.48 3.88
CA TYR A 41 1.73 -18.27 4.45
C TYR A 41 0.48 -17.82 3.65
N ALA A 42 0.53 -17.86 2.33
CA ALA A 42 -0.62 -17.54 1.49
C ALA A 42 -1.80 -18.51 1.71
N GLU A 43 -1.52 -19.81 1.92
CA GLU A 43 -2.55 -20.81 2.25
C GLU A 43 -3.20 -20.53 3.60
N HIS A 44 -2.40 -20.19 4.61
CA HIS A 44 -2.91 -19.75 5.92
C HIS A 44 -3.86 -18.55 5.78
N LEU A 45 -3.46 -17.51 5.05
CA LEU A 45 -4.28 -16.32 4.85
C LEU A 45 -5.57 -16.61 4.09
N ARG A 46 -5.53 -17.47 3.05
CA ARG A 46 -6.73 -17.89 2.32
C ARG A 46 -7.69 -18.65 3.20
N SER A 47 -7.19 -19.59 4.02
CA SER A 47 -8.03 -20.35 4.95
C SER A 47 -8.70 -19.47 6.01
N ALA A 48 -8.07 -18.35 6.37
CA ALA A 48 -8.60 -17.33 7.27
C ALA A 48 -9.50 -16.29 6.56
N GLY A 49 -9.80 -16.46 5.25
CA GLY A 49 -10.67 -15.56 4.49
C GLY A 49 -10.03 -14.24 4.04
N ILE A 50 -8.71 -14.12 4.13
CA ILE A 50 -7.99 -12.94 3.63
C ILE A 50 -7.89 -12.99 2.10
N ALA A 51 -8.48 -12.00 1.44
CA ALA A 51 -8.54 -11.92 -0.02
C ALA A 51 -7.46 -11.03 -0.64
N ALA A 52 -6.73 -10.25 0.16
CA ALA A 52 -5.69 -9.35 -0.31
C ALA A 52 -4.52 -9.23 0.68
N VAL A 53 -3.33 -8.97 0.14
CA VAL A 53 -2.10 -8.75 0.92
C VAL A 53 -1.42 -7.45 0.52
N TYR A 54 -0.73 -6.86 1.49
CA TYR A 54 0.12 -5.68 1.31
C TYR A 54 1.58 -6.09 1.54
N VAL A 55 2.32 -6.23 0.45
CA VAL A 55 3.67 -6.83 0.42
C VAL A 55 4.75 -5.76 0.56
N CYS A 56 5.81 -6.06 1.29
CA CYS A 56 6.97 -5.17 1.51
C CYS A 56 6.60 -3.80 2.10
N GLY A 57 5.54 -3.72 2.94
CA GLY A 57 5.26 -2.53 3.75
C GLY A 57 6.17 -2.41 4.98
N SER A 58 5.76 -1.60 5.96
CA SER A 58 6.48 -1.48 7.24
C SER A 58 6.50 -2.78 8.01
N THR A 59 5.40 -3.53 8.03
CA THR A 59 5.31 -4.88 8.59
C THR A 59 6.30 -5.85 7.94
N GLY A 60 6.48 -5.72 6.62
CA GLY A 60 7.45 -6.51 5.85
C GLY A 60 8.87 -5.95 5.89
N GLU A 61 9.17 -5.02 6.79
CA GLU A 61 10.51 -4.47 7.06
C GLU A 61 11.20 -3.84 5.83
N SER A 62 10.41 -3.27 4.91
CA SER A 62 10.90 -2.79 3.60
C SER A 62 12.12 -1.86 3.65
N LEU A 63 12.27 -1.06 4.71
CA LEU A 63 13.40 -0.14 4.87
C LEU A 63 14.70 -0.86 5.28
N ALA A 64 14.62 -2.11 5.75
CA ALA A 64 15.76 -2.95 6.11
C ALA A 64 16.14 -3.94 5.00
N LEU A 65 15.32 -4.05 3.95
CA LEU A 65 15.57 -4.93 2.80
C LEU A 65 16.24 -4.19 1.65
N THR A 66 17.11 -4.90 0.94
CA THR A 66 17.64 -4.44 -0.34
C THR A 66 16.55 -4.47 -1.43
N THR A 67 16.73 -3.71 -2.51
CA THR A 67 15.86 -3.75 -3.69
C THR A 67 15.71 -5.18 -4.25
N ALA A 68 16.82 -5.94 -4.30
CA ALA A 68 16.81 -7.33 -4.78
C ALA A 68 15.97 -8.27 -3.89
N GLU A 69 16.08 -8.15 -2.58
CA GLU A 69 15.26 -8.94 -1.64
C GLU A 69 13.78 -8.59 -1.76
N ARG A 70 13.43 -7.31 -1.87
CA ARG A 70 12.04 -6.87 -2.07
C ARG A 70 11.44 -7.41 -3.36
N ARG A 71 12.22 -7.44 -4.45
CA ARG A 71 11.80 -8.04 -5.72
C ARG A 71 11.56 -9.54 -5.56
N SER A 72 12.49 -10.27 -4.95
CA SER A 72 12.36 -11.72 -4.75
C SER A 72 11.12 -12.09 -3.90
N ILE A 73 10.85 -11.34 -2.83
CA ILE A 73 9.62 -11.54 -2.02
C ILE A 73 8.37 -11.24 -2.83
N LEU A 74 8.35 -10.16 -3.61
CA LEU A 74 7.19 -9.82 -4.44
C LEU A 74 6.92 -10.88 -5.52
N GLU A 75 7.97 -11.39 -6.19
CA GLU A 75 7.89 -12.48 -7.16
C GLU A 75 7.28 -13.74 -6.53
N ALA A 76 7.75 -14.16 -5.35
CA ALA A 76 7.20 -15.30 -4.64
C ALA A 76 5.71 -15.12 -4.31
N TRP A 77 5.28 -13.91 -3.91
CA TRP A 77 3.88 -13.60 -3.67
C TRP A 77 3.04 -13.64 -4.96
N THR A 78 3.52 -13.06 -6.06
CA THR A 78 2.77 -13.04 -7.33
C THR A 78 2.63 -14.44 -7.94
N GLU A 79 3.69 -15.24 -7.90
CA GLU A 79 3.65 -16.65 -8.33
C GLU A 79 2.68 -17.48 -7.48
N THR A 80 2.70 -17.30 -6.16
CA THR A 80 1.83 -18.06 -5.24
C THR A 80 0.37 -17.62 -5.32
N ALA A 81 0.13 -16.34 -5.45
CA ALA A 81 -1.22 -15.79 -5.46
C ALA A 81 -2.03 -16.26 -6.69
N ALA A 82 -1.40 -16.30 -7.87
CA ALA A 82 -1.98 -16.78 -9.12
C ALA A 82 -3.46 -16.37 -9.33
N GLY A 83 -3.82 -15.14 -8.94
CA GLY A 83 -5.16 -14.56 -9.00
C GLY A 83 -6.11 -14.96 -7.85
N SER A 84 -5.66 -15.77 -6.88
CA SER A 84 -6.48 -16.18 -5.72
C SER A 84 -6.41 -15.19 -4.54
N ILE A 85 -5.36 -14.38 -4.47
CA ILE A 85 -5.16 -13.30 -3.48
C ILE A 85 -4.73 -12.06 -4.26
N ARG A 86 -5.35 -10.92 -3.96
CA ARG A 86 -4.96 -9.62 -4.54
C ARG A 86 -3.67 -9.10 -3.88
N ILE A 87 -2.81 -8.47 -4.66
CA ILE A 87 -1.51 -7.98 -4.20
C ILE A 87 -1.41 -6.47 -4.35
N ILE A 88 -1.20 -5.78 -3.23
CA ILE A 88 -0.76 -4.39 -3.21
C ILE A 88 0.72 -4.38 -2.84
N ALA A 89 1.58 -3.96 -3.75
CA ALA A 89 3.02 -3.89 -3.51
C ALA A 89 3.43 -2.52 -2.96
N HIS A 90 4.10 -2.49 -1.81
CA HIS A 90 4.77 -1.27 -1.35
C HIS A 90 6.11 -1.12 -2.08
N VAL A 91 6.26 -0.02 -2.82
CA VAL A 91 7.43 0.27 -3.66
C VAL A 91 8.24 1.47 -3.18
N GLY A 92 7.84 2.10 -2.06
CA GLY A 92 8.52 3.29 -1.53
C GLY A 92 9.96 3.01 -1.09
N SER A 93 10.84 3.97 -1.35
CA SER A 93 12.22 4.04 -0.88
C SER A 93 12.60 5.50 -0.63
N ASN A 94 13.59 5.75 0.23
CA ASN A 94 14.20 7.07 0.38
C ASN A 94 14.98 7.50 -0.88
N ALA A 95 15.46 6.53 -1.67
CA ALA A 95 16.08 6.76 -2.97
C ALA A 95 15.01 6.66 -4.06
N LEU A 96 14.59 7.80 -4.62
CA LEU A 96 13.55 7.85 -5.65
C LEU A 96 13.82 6.92 -6.86
N PRO A 97 15.06 6.78 -7.37
CA PRO A 97 15.34 5.83 -8.46
C PRO A 97 15.05 4.36 -8.09
N GLU A 98 15.28 3.95 -6.83
CA GLU A 98 14.93 2.61 -6.35
C GLU A 98 13.41 2.43 -6.26
N ALA A 99 12.68 3.44 -5.78
CA ALA A 99 11.22 3.39 -5.76
C ALA A 99 10.62 3.28 -7.18
N GLU A 100 11.19 4.00 -8.15
CA GLU A 100 10.82 3.90 -9.56
C GLU A 100 11.16 2.52 -10.15
N GLU A 101 12.31 1.93 -9.78
CA GLU A 101 12.68 0.56 -10.19
C GLU A 101 11.70 -0.48 -9.62
N LEU A 102 11.39 -0.39 -8.33
CA LEU A 102 10.43 -1.29 -7.69
C LEU A 102 9.02 -1.14 -8.27
N ALA A 103 8.61 0.07 -8.65
CA ALA A 103 7.32 0.30 -9.28
C ALA A 103 7.24 -0.34 -10.68
N ARG A 104 8.29 -0.23 -11.50
CA ARG A 104 8.38 -0.94 -12.80
C ARG A 104 8.32 -2.44 -12.61
N HIS A 105 9.11 -2.98 -11.69
CA HIS A 105 9.11 -4.40 -11.40
C HIS A 105 7.72 -4.89 -10.91
N ALA A 106 7.05 -4.13 -10.06
CA ALA A 106 5.69 -4.46 -9.61
C ALA A 106 4.68 -4.49 -10.78
N HIS A 107 4.81 -3.58 -11.74
CA HIS A 107 4.02 -3.63 -12.99
C HIS A 107 4.35 -4.89 -13.80
N GLU A 108 5.63 -5.21 -14.02
CA GLU A 108 6.10 -6.37 -14.79
C GLU A 108 5.59 -7.70 -14.23
N VAL A 109 5.58 -7.86 -12.90
CA VAL A 109 5.09 -9.10 -12.25
C VAL A 109 3.58 -9.12 -12.04
N GLY A 110 2.86 -8.05 -12.42
CA GLY A 110 1.41 -8.04 -12.52
C GLY A 110 0.65 -7.89 -11.22
N VAL A 111 1.13 -7.07 -10.27
CA VAL A 111 0.39 -6.77 -9.03
C VAL A 111 -0.91 -6.00 -9.30
N ASP A 112 -1.87 -6.05 -8.39
CA ASP A 112 -3.16 -5.35 -8.53
C ASP A 112 -3.05 -3.84 -8.26
N ALA A 113 -2.13 -3.42 -7.38
CA ALA A 113 -1.85 -2.00 -7.12
C ALA A 113 -0.46 -1.81 -6.55
N ILE A 114 0.03 -0.59 -6.59
CA ILE A 114 1.28 -0.16 -5.95
C ILE A 114 1.01 0.92 -4.91
N SER A 115 1.87 0.99 -3.91
CA SER A 115 1.79 1.97 -2.84
C SER A 115 3.18 2.44 -2.42
N ALA A 116 3.31 3.68 -1.99
CA ALA A 116 4.55 4.16 -1.39
C ALA A 116 4.27 5.02 -0.16
N MET A 117 5.08 4.82 0.90
CA MET A 117 5.11 5.75 2.03
C MET A 117 5.86 7.03 1.65
N ASN A 118 5.59 8.09 2.39
CA ASN A 118 6.35 9.32 2.30
C ASN A 118 7.83 9.06 2.62
N PRO A 119 8.79 9.70 1.92
CA PRO A 119 10.20 9.53 2.23
C PRO A 119 10.50 9.98 3.67
N THR A 120 11.21 9.15 4.42
CA THR A 120 11.58 9.42 5.82
C THR A 120 12.84 10.29 5.92
N PHE A 121 13.64 10.31 4.86
CA PHE A 121 14.81 11.17 4.68
C PHE A 121 14.63 12.05 3.43
N GLY A 122 15.13 13.29 3.44
CA GLY A 122 14.88 14.22 2.34
C GLY A 122 13.41 14.70 2.29
N ARG A 123 12.86 15.06 3.43
CA ARG A 123 11.44 15.35 3.63
C ARG A 123 10.90 16.42 2.68
N ALA A 124 9.69 16.19 2.18
CA ALA A 124 8.95 17.19 1.41
C ALA A 124 8.70 18.46 2.25
N ARG A 125 8.81 19.62 1.62
CA ARG A 125 8.61 20.93 2.28
C ARG A 125 7.17 21.41 2.23
N ASN A 126 6.39 20.88 1.32
CA ASN A 126 4.98 21.20 1.09
C ASN A 126 4.29 20.04 0.39
N VAL A 127 2.97 20.09 0.26
CA VAL A 127 2.15 19.06 -0.40
C VAL A 127 2.54 18.85 -1.86
N ASP A 128 2.88 19.91 -2.58
CA ASP A 128 3.31 19.83 -3.98
C ASP A 128 4.61 19.03 -4.17
N ASP A 129 5.59 19.22 -3.28
CA ASP A 129 6.84 18.46 -3.29
C ASP A 129 6.55 16.98 -3.02
N LEU A 130 5.67 16.69 -2.05
CA LEU A 130 5.27 15.33 -1.72
C LEU A 130 4.57 14.65 -2.90
N VAL A 131 3.54 15.28 -3.44
CA VAL A 131 2.74 14.69 -4.52
C VAL A 131 3.55 14.54 -5.81
N ARG A 132 4.49 15.44 -6.12
CA ARG A 132 5.43 15.25 -7.23
C ARG A 132 6.33 14.02 -7.04
N HIS A 133 6.79 13.76 -5.82
CA HIS A 133 7.54 12.54 -5.52
C HIS A 133 6.71 11.29 -5.82
N HIS A 134 5.48 11.24 -5.30
CA HIS A 134 4.56 10.13 -5.55
C HIS A 134 4.15 9.99 -7.03
N ALA A 135 3.96 11.10 -7.73
CA ALA A 135 3.62 11.09 -9.16
C ALA A 135 4.72 10.43 -10.03
N ARG A 136 6.00 10.61 -9.66
CA ARG A 136 7.11 9.94 -10.35
C ARG A 136 7.10 8.42 -10.12
N ILE A 137 6.83 7.98 -8.90
CA ILE A 137 6.73 6.57 -8.57
C ILE A 137 5.53 5.94 -9.29
N ALA A 138 4.37 6.60 -9.25
CA ALA A 138 3.17 6.16 -9.93
C ALA A 138 3.38 6.03 -11.44
N ALA A 139 4.04 7.03 -12.06
CA ALA A 139 4.34 7.00 -13.49
C ALA A 139 5.27 5.83 -13.89
N ALA A 140 6.18 5.41 -13.01
CA ALA A 140 7.03 4.25 -13.24
C ALA A 140 6.27 2.91 -13.13
N GLY A 141 5.16 2.88 -12.41
CA GLY A 141 4.26 1.73 -12.31
C GLY A 141 3.19 1.67 -13.40
N GLU A 142 3.27 2.56 -14.40
CA GLU A 142 2.43 2.64 -15.60
C GLU A 142 0.93 2.71 -15.29
N ASP A 143 0.17 1.63 -15.53
CA ASP A 143 -1.29 1.55 -15.37
C ASP A 143 -1.73 1.03 -14.01
N ARG A 144 -0.79 0.73 -13.08
CA ARG A 144 -1.15 0.23 -11.76
C ARG A 144 -1.83 1.30 -10.92
N PRO A 145 -2.98 1.00 -10.30
CA PRO A 145 -3.59 1.87 -9.31
C PRO A 145 -2.59 2.24 -8.22
N TYR A 146 -2.58 3.51 -7.82
CA TYR A 146 -1.59 4.04 -6.89
C TYR A 146 -2.20 4.49 -5.57
N LEU A 147 -1.63 4.04 -4.45
CA LEU A 147 -2.00 4.46 -3.11
C LEU A 147 -0.85 5.24 -2.45
N VAL A 148 -1.13 6.43 -1.94
CA VAL A 148 -0.20 7.11 -1.03
C VAL A 148 -0.32 6.48 0.36
N TYR A 149 0.81 6.10 0.96
CA TYR A 149 0.85 5.55 2.30
C TYR A 149 1.23 6.65 3.31
N GLU A 150 0.23 7.14 4.03
CA GLU A 150 0.43 8.07 5.14
C GLU A 150 0.74 7.29 6.42
N ILE A 151 1.92 7.50 6.98
CA ILE A 151 2.37 6.96 8.25
C ILE A 151 3.33 7.92 8.95
N SER A 152 2.78 8.84 9.72
CA SER A 152 3.56 9.86 10.43
C SER A 152 4.52 9.30 11.49
N ALA A 153 4.23 8.11 12.02
CA ALA A 153 5.03 7.46 13.05
C ALA A 153 6.48 7.16 12.63
N PHE A 154 6.77 7.01 11.33
CA PHE A 154 8.13 6.77 10.82
C PHE A 154 8.92 8.05 10.53
N GLY A 155 8.50 9.18 11.07
CA GLY A 155 9.28 10.43 11.02
C GLY A 155 9.25 11.15 9.68
N GLY A 156 8.37 10.76 8.77
CA GLY A 156 8.04 11.52 7.59
C GLY A 156 7.34 12.83 7.94
N VAL A 157 7.15 13.72 6.96
CA VAL A 157 6.27 14.87 7.10
C VAL A 157 4.85 14.39 6.89
N SER A 158 3.95 14.72 7.82
CA SER A 158 2.51 14.58 7.63
C SER A 158 1.93 15.90 7.16
N PHE A 159 1.15 15.86 6.10
CA PHE A 159 0.35 16.97 5.63
C PHE A 159 -1.14 16.66 5.84
N PRO A 160 -2.03 17.65 5.89
CA PRO A 160 -3.46 17.40 5.96
C PRO A 160 -3.90 16.45 4.84
N ALA A 161 -4.55 15.33 5.21
CA ALA A 161 -4.90 14.28 4.26
C ALA A 161 -5.79 14.78 3.12
N ALA A 162 -6.69 15.73 3.41
CA ALA A 162 -7.53 16.36 2.39
C ALA A 162 -6.70 17.10 1.33
N GLU A 163 -5.70 17.89 1.74
CA GLU A 163 -4.81 18.61 0.81
C GLU A 163 -4.00 17.62 -0.06
N VAL A 164 -3.53 16.52 0.54
CA VAL A 164 -2.82 15.47 -0.21
C VAL A 164 -3.74 14.84 -1.24
N ILE A 165 -4.99 14.50 -0.89
CA ILE A 165 -5.97 13.91 -1.81
C ILE A 165 -6.26 14.86 -2.98
N GLU A 166 -6.64 16.12 -2.70
CA GLU A 166 -6.95 17.10 -3.74
C GLU A 166 -5.81 17.28 -4.72
N ARG A 167 -4.59 17.33 -4.19
CA ARG A 167 -3.42 17.52 -5.03
C ARG A 167 -3.06 16.25 -5.82
N ALA A 168 -3.16 15.07 -5.19
CA ALA A 168 -2.90 13.78 -5.81
C ALA A 168 -3.87 13.49 -6.97
N VAL A 169 -5.16 13.75 -6.80
CA VAL A 169 -6.18 13.62 -7.88
C VAL A 169 -5.76 14.40 -9.14
N SER A 170 -5.18 15.58 -8.96
CA SER A 170 -4.77 16.42 -10.10
C SER A 170 -3.44 16.01 -10.75
N MET A 171 -2.57 15.31 -10.03
CA MET A 171 -1.17 15.09 -10.44
C MET A 171 -0.78 13.62 -10.63
N ILE A 172 -1.46 12.69 -10.00
CA ILE A 172 -1.12 11.26 -10.03
C ILE A 172 -2.13 10.53 -10.92
N PRO A 173 -1.75 10.10 -12.15
CA PRO A 173 -2.60 9.22 -12.94
C PRO A 173 -2.84 7.90 -12.19
N GLY A 174 -4.10 7.43 -12.16
CA GLY A 174 -4.44 6.20 -11.45
C GLY A 174 -4.39 6.30 -9.92
N PHE A 175 -4.41 7.51 -9.36
CA PHE A 175 -4.54 7.67 -7.91
C PHE A 175 -5.83 7.01 -7.41
N ALA A 176 -5.69 6.01 -6.56
CA ALA A 176 -6.78 5.17 -6.07
C ALA A 176 -7.14 5.46 -4.60
N GLY A 177 -6.32 6.23 -3.88
CA GLY A 177 -6.60 6.61 -2.51
C GLY A 177 -5.40 6.60 -1.56
N LEU A 178 -5.69 6.48 -0.27
CA LEU A 178 -4.67 6.47 0.79
C LEU A 178 -4.72 5.17 1.61
N LYS A 179 -3.56 4.66 2.00
CA LYS A 179 -3.42 3.89 3.23
C LYS A 179 -3.15 4.89 4.35
N PHE A 180 -4.08 5.00 5.30
CA PHE A 180 -4.08 6.05 6.33
C PHE A 180 -3.84 5.45 7.71
N THR A 181 -2.68 5.75 8.32
CA THR A 181 -2.24 5.17 9.60
C THR A 181 -2.07 6.24 10.70
N SER A 182 -2.62 7.43 10.50
CA SER A 182 -2.67 8.46 11.54
C SER A 182 -3.76 8.16 12.58
N SER A 183 -3.51 8.53 13.82
CA SER A 183 -4.49 8.46 14.91
C SER A 183 -5.38 9.70 15.03
N ASP A 184 -5.25 10.68 14.11
CA ASP A 184 -6.08 11.89 14.10
C ASP A 184 -7.47 11.60 13.49
N PRO A 185 -8.55 11.57 14.30
CA PRO A 185 -9.88 11.23 13.81
C PRO A 185 -10.47 12.30 12.90
N LEU A 186 -10.10 13.58 13.07
CA LEU A 186 -10.57 14.65 12.19
C LEU A 186 -9.98 14.50 10.79
N GLN A 187 -8.67 14.25 10.70
CA GLN A 187 -8.02 14.01 9.41
C GLN A 187 -8.59 12.77 8.71
N LEU A 188 -8.90 11.71 9.46
CA LEU A 188 -9.54 10.52 8.91
C LEU A 188 -10.94 10.83 8.33
N GLN A 189 -11.79 11.53 9.07
CA GLN A 189 -13.14 11.89 8.60
C GLN A 189 -13.09 12.77 7.37
N LEU A 190 -12.21 13.77 7.34
CA LEU A 190 -12.03 14.64 6.17
C LEU A 190 -11.52 13.85 4.96
N ALA A 191 -10.57 12.93 5.16
CA ALA A 191 -10.05 12.07 4.11
C ALA A 191 -11.14 11.16 3.53
N VAL A 192 -11.95 10.52 4.37
CA VAL A 192 -13.04 9.63 3.94
C VAL A 192 -14.10 10.42 3.14
N ALA A 193 -14.57 11.56 3.68
CA ALA A 193 -15.56 12.38 3.02
C ALA A 193 -15.08 12.87 1.63
N LEU A 194 -13.83 13.33 1.54
CA LEU A 194 -13.27 13.79 0.28
C LEU A 194 -13.01 12.64 -0.70
N ALA A 195 -12.54 11.49 -0.22
CA ALA A 195 -12.33 10.31 -1.04
C ALA A 195 -13.64 9.84 -1.71
N GLU A 196 -14.76 9.87 -1.02
CA GLU A 196 -16.07 9.54 -1.57
C GLU A 196 -16.44 10.45 -2.76
N THR A 197 -16.17 11.76 -2.67
CA THR A 197 -16.48 12.71 -3.75
C THR A 197 -15.67 12.46 -5.02
N HIS A 198 -14.50 11.84 -4.90
CA HIS A 198 -13.58 11.53 -6.01
C HIS A 198 -13.60 10.05 -6.42
N GLY A 199 -14.47 9.23 -5.82
CA GLY A 199 -14.49 7.79 -6.08
C GLY A 199 -13.22 7.07 -5.65
N LEU A 200 -12.52 7.56 -4.60
CA LEU A 200 -11.29 7.00 -4.06
C LEU A 200 -11.57 6.11 -2.84
N ARG A 201 -10.53 5.42 -2.36
CA ARG A 201 -10.63 4.56 -1.19
C ARG A 201 -9.64 4.99 -0.10
N ILE A 202 -10.13 5.00 1.15
CA ILE A 202 -9.27 5.08 2.33
C ILE A 202 -9.16 3.69 2.94
N PHE A 203 -7.91 3.17 2.99
CA PHE A 203 -7.56 1.93 3.67
C PHE A 203 -7.03 2.28 5.05
N PHE A 204 -7.77 1.91 6.08
CA PHE A 204 -7.36 2.25 7.45
C PHE A 204 -6.18 1.36 7.89
N GLY A 205 -5.15 1.96 8.49
CA GLY A 205 -3.88 1.30 8.73
C GLY A 205 -3.45 1.17 10.19
N ALA A 206 -4.32 1.53 11.16
CA ALA A 206 -4.06 1.41 12.60
C ALA A 206 -4.96 0.33 13.22
N ASP A 207 -4.43 -0.89 13.33
CA ASP A 207 -5.20 -2.09 13.74
C ASP A 207 -5.82 -1.93 15.13
N GLU A 208 -5.04 -1.37 16.07
CA GLU A 208 -5.45 -1.09 17.45
C GLU A 208 -6.60 -0.09 17.56
N ASN A 209 -6.87 0.65 16.49
CA ASN A 209 -7.92 1.66 16.41
C ASN A 209 -8.94 1.39 15.29
N LEU A 210 -9.08 0.14 14.87
CA LEU A 210 -9.93 -0.27 13.75
C LEU A 210 -11.38 0.23 13.89
N LEU A 211 -11.91 0.21 15.11
CA LEU A 211 -13.27 0.70 15.38
C LEU A 211 -13.46 2.15 14.93
N SER A 212 -12.48 3.02 15.15
CA SER A 212 -12.53 4.42 14.69
C SER A 212 -12.53 4.52 13.16
N GLY A 213 -11.75 3.65 12.49
CA GLY A 213 -11.75 3.55 11.02
C GLY A 213 -13.12 3.19 10.46
N LEU A 214 -13.75 2.16 11.03
CA LEU A 214 -15.09 1.73 10.64
C LEU A 214 -16.16 2.79 10.92
N ALA A 215 -16.09 3.44 12.08
CA ALA A 215 -17.00 4.51 12.45
C ALA A 215 -16.87 5.75 11.54
N ALA A 216 -15.68 6.01 11.00
CA ALA A 216 -15.45 7.07 10.03
C ALA A 216 -15.92 6.71 8.61
N GLY A 217 -16.31 5.46 8.34
CA GLY A 217 -16.81 5.00 7.04
C GLY A 217 -15.79 4.20 6.22
N CYS A 218 -14.59 3.87 6.75
CA CYS A 218 -13.69 2.96 6.07
C CYS A 218 -14.32 1.57 5.95
N VAL A 219 -14.23 0.97 4.77
CA VAL A 219 -14.75 -0.39 4.50
C VAL A 219 -13.64 -1.41 4.32
N SER A 220 -12.40 -0.97 4.40
CA SER A 220 -11.19 -1.79 4.23
C SER A 220 -10.11 -1.30 5.18
N ALA A 221 -9.31 -2.24 5.68
CA ALA A 221 -8.16 -1.95 6.54
C ALA A 221 -6.93 -2.74 6.06
N ILE A 222 -5.75 -2.13 6.15
CA ILE A 222 -4.46 -2.77 5.83
C ILE A 222 -3.62 -2.80 7.10
N GLY A 223 -3.48 -3.95 7.73
CA GLY A 223 -2.81 -4.07 9.01
C GLY A 223 -2.02 -5.34 9.22
N SER A 224 -1.11 -5.29 10.19
CA SER A 224 -0.17 -6.39 10.51
C SER A 224 -0.89 -7.55 11.20
N THR A 225 -1.86 -7.25 12.07
CA THR A 225 -2.57 -8.25 12.87
C THR A 225 -3.36 -9.23 12.01
N TYR A 226 -3.82 -8.80 10.85
CA TYR A 226 -4.56 -9.66 9.91
C TYR A 226 -3.67 -10.74 9.28
N GLY A 227 -2.33 -10.64 9.41
CA GLY A 227 -1.39 -11.64 8.95
C GLY A 227 -1.28 -12.88 9.84
N TYR A 228 -1.73 -12.80 11.12
CA TYR A 228 -1.60 -13.89 12.09
C TYR A 228 -2.83 -14.04 13.02
N ALA A 229 -3.73 -13.09 13.06
CA ALA A 229 -4.94 -13.09 13.88
C ALA A 229 -6.19 -12.82 13.03
N ALA A 230 -6.23 -13.38 11.83
CA ALA A 230 -7.34 -13.17 10.89
C ALA A 230 -8.59 -14.00 11.22
N GLU A 231 -8.48 -15.02 12.06
CA GLU A 231 -9.64 -15.80 12.49
C GLU A 231 -10.56 -14.93 13.36
N PRO A 232 -11.85 -14.80 13.01
CA PRO A 232 -12.80 -14.15 13.87
C PRO A 232 -12.94 -14.97 15.17
N ALA A 233 -12.80 -14.29 16.31
CA ALA A 233 -13.03 -14.89 17.62
C ALA A 233 -14.53 -15.22 17.80
#